data_6eb71cd8ed93160a5112290078a532d5
#
_entry.id   6eb71cd8ed93160a5112290078a532d5
#
_cell.length_a   1.000
_cell.length_b   1.000
_cell.length_c   1.000
_cell.angle_alpha   90.00
_cell.angle_beta   90.00
_cell.angle_gamma   90.00
#
_symmetry.space_group_name_H-M   'P 1'
#
loop_
_entity.id
_entity.type
_entity.pdbx_description
1 polymer ?
#
loop_
_entity_poly.entity_id
_entity_poly.type
_entity_poly.pdbx_seq_one_letter_code
_entity_poly.pdbx_strand_id
1 'polypeptide(L)'
;MKRSLHLLVIDPQNDFCDLPASWRPVDPATGGTLQPALPVAGSHADLQRVAGLIDQGGAGLSAISITLDAHHRLDIAHPTFWRQGDGSAVTPFTQIEAAQVRAGAYLPRDPQSLPRALAYLDALETAGRYRLMVWPVHCEIGSWG
;
A
#
# COMPACT_ATOMS: atom_id res chain seq x y z
N MET A 1 -34.74 18.45 -10.61
CA MET A 1 -33.50 17.78 -11.06
C MET A 1 -33.27 16.57 -10.17
N LYS A 2 -33.10 15.37 -10.74
CA LYS A 2 -32.62 14.21 -9.99
C LYS A 2 -31.16 14.49 -9.62
N ARG A 3 -30.81 14.46 -8.34
CA ARG A 3 -29.40 14.51 -7.91
C ARG A 3 -28.72 13.21 -8.32
N SER A 4 -27.54 13.32 -8.95
CA SER A 4 -26.66 12.17 -9.19
C SER A 4 -25.68 12.09 -8.04
N LEU A 5 -25.72 10.99 -7.28
CA LEU A 5 -24.81 10.72 -6.17
C LEU A 5 -23.88 9.57 -6.56
N HIS A 6 -22.59 9.80 -6.45
CA HIS A 6 -21.56 8.81 -6.72
C HIS A 6 -20.77 8.56 -5.42
N LEU A 7 -20.78 7.33 -4.93
CA LEU A 7 -19.96 6.90 -3.81
C LEU A 7 -18.61 6.43 -4.33
N LEU A 8 -17.53 7.02 -3.85
CA LEU A 8 -16.17 6.55 -4.09
C LEU A 8 -15.63 5.94 -2.80
N VAL A 9 -15.35 4.64 -2.80
CA VAL A 9 -14.71 3.90 -1.71
C VAL A 9 -13.26 3.69 -2.10
N ILE A 10 -12.32 4.19 -1.27
CA ILE A 10 -10.90 4.19 -1.58
C ILE A 10 -10.21 3.08 -0.77
N ASP A 11 -9.61 2.14 -1.48
CA ASP A 11 -8.73 1.09 -1.00
C ASP A 11 -9.28 0.27 0.19
N PRO A 12 -10.49 -0.30 0.09
CA PRO A 12 -11.11 -1.10 1.16
C PRO A 12 -10.51 -2.52 1.19
N GLN A 13 -9.20 -2.61 1.41
CA GLN A 13 -8.43 -3.85 1.33
C GLN A 13 -8.02 -4.37 2.71
N ASN A 14 -7.79 -5.67 2.78
CA ASN A 14 -7.48 -6.33 4.05
C ASN A 14 -6.20 -5.79 4.69
N ASP A 15 -5.19 -5.43 3.89
CA ASP A 15 -3.93 -4.89 4.42
C ASP A 15 -4.08 -3.54 5.12
N PHE A 16 -5.13 -2.78 4.80
CA PHE A 16 -5.40 -1.49 5.45
C PHE A 16 -6.40 -1.58 6.60
N CYS A 17 -6.99 -2.75 6.83
CA CYS A 17 -8.04 -2.91 7.84
C CYS A 17 -7.48 -3.52 9.12
N ASP A 18 -7.86 -2.96 10.26
CA ASP A 18 -7.62 -3.53 11.60
C ASP A 18 -8.59 -4.70 11.88
N LEU A 19 -8.52 -5.73 11.02
CA LEU A 19 -9.43 -6.86 11.05
C LEU A 19 -9.38 -7.62 12.38
N PRO A 20 -10.52 -7.99 12.95
CA PRO A 20 -10.59 -8.92 14.07
C PRO A 20 -9.94 -10.27 13.72
N ALA A 21 -9.37 -10.97 14.69
CA ALA A 21 -8.71 -12.25 14.47
C ALA A 21 -9.62 -13.28 13.78
N SER A 22 -10.92 -13.26 14.06
CA SER A 22 -11.91 -14.14 13.45
C SER A 22 -12.14 -13.91 11.95
N TRP A 23 -11.66 -12.79 11.41
CA TRP A 23 -11.77 -12.43 9.99
C TRP A 23 -10.47 -12.71 9.21
N ARG A 24 -9.43 -13.11 9.91
CA ARG A 24 -8.12 -13.38 9.32
C ARG A 24 -7.98 -14.87 9.00
N PRO A 25 -7.75 -15.24 7.73
CA PRO A 25 -7.59 -16.64 7.37
C PRO A 25 -6.25 -17.19 7.84
N VAL A 26 -6.18 -18.51 7.88
CA VAL A 26 -4.91 -19.23 8.09
C VAL A 26 -4.17 -19.28 6.76
N ASP A 27 -2.90 -18.92 6.79
CA ASP A 27 -2.00 -19.08 5.66
C ASP A 27 -1.72 -20.57 5.44
N PRO A 28 -2.10 -21.15 4.30
CA PRO A 28 -1.91 -22.57 4.04
C PRO A 28 -0.44 -22.99 3.94
N ALA A 29 0.47 -22.04 3.67
CA ALA A 29 1.90 -22.34 3.54
C ALA A 29 2.62 -22.40 4.90
N THR A 30 2.22 -21.56 5.85
CA THR A 30 2.90 -21.42 7.15
C THR A 30 2.09 -21.96 8.32
N GLY A 31 0.77 -22.16 8.14
CA GLY A 31 -0.16 -22.52 9.21
C GLY A 31 -0.44 -21.35 10.19
N GLY A 32 0.14 -20.18 9.97
CA GLY A 32 -0.07 -18.97 10.77
C GLY A 32 -1.29 -18.18 10.33
N THR A 33 -1.85 -17.36 11.22
CA THR A 33 -2.92 -16.43 10.87
C THR A 33 -2.36 -15.26 10.08
N LEU A 34 -2.92 -14.95 8.90
CA LEU A 34 -2.54 -13.79 8.13
C LEU A 34 -2.80 -12.49 8.91
N GLN A 35 -1.92 -11.52 8.72
CA GLN A 35 -2.00 -10.22 9.38
C GLN A 35 -2.05 -9.11 8.33
N PRO A 36 -2.91 -8.10 8.51
CA PRO A 36 -2.85 -6.88 7.71
C PRO A 36 -1.46 -6.24 7.78
N ALA A 37 -0.93 -5.80 6.65
CA ALA A 37 0.42 -5.24 6.59
C ALA A 37 0.51 -3.78 7.05
N LEU A 38 -0.56 -2.99 6.86
CA LEU A 38 -0.64 -1.56 7.17
C LEU A 38 -1.99 -1.20 7.84
N PRO A 39 -2.40 -1.87 8.92
CA PRO A 39 -3.73 -1.67 9.48
C PRO A 39 -3.91 -0.24 10.00
N VAL A 40 -5.00 0.39 9.60
CA VAL A 40 -5.44 1.70 10.11
C VAL A 40 -6.47 1.47 11.20
N ALA A 41 -6.23 2.00 12.38
CA ALA A 41 -7.13 1.82 13.52
C ALA A 41 -8.53 2.35 13.22
N GLY A 42 -9.56 1.53 13.43
CA GLY A 42 -10.96 1.85 13.20
C GLY A 42 -11.45 1.61 11.76
N SER A 43 -10.57 1.27 10.82
CA SER A 43 -10.91 1.09 9.41
C SER A 43 -11.91 -0.05 9.19
N HIS A 44 -11.79 -1.17 9.90
CA HIS A 44 -12.76 -2.26 9.80
C HIS A 44 -14.18 -1.80 10.18
N ALA A 45 -14.32 -1.09 11.29
CA ALA A 45 -15.61 -0.56 11.73
C ALA A 45 -16.14 0.52 10.77
N ASP A 46 -15.24 1.28 10.14
CA ASP A 46 -15.61 2.28 9.13
C ASP A 46 -16.17 1.64 7.86
N LEU A 47 -15.52 0.59 7.37
CA LEU A 47 -16.01 -0.17 6.22
C LEU A 47 -17.35 -0.86 6.51
N GLN A 48 -17.60 -1.30 7.74
CA GLN A 48 -18.94 -1.79 8.13
C GLN A 48 -20.00 -0.68 8.05
N ARG A 49 -19.65 0.57 8.43
CA ARG A 49 -20.56 1.72 8.23
C ARG A 49 -20.79 2.03 6.76
N VAL A 50 -19.75 1.93 5.93
CA VAL A 50 -19.87 2.08 4.47
C VAL A 50 -20.80 1.00 3.89
N ALA A 51 -20.64 -0.27 4.29
CA ALA A 51 -21.51 -1.34 3.87
C ALA A 51 -22.97 -1.07 4.28
N GLY A 52 -23.20 -0.67 5.54
CA GLY A 52 -24.54 -0.29 6.01
C GLY A 52 -25.13 0.90 5.26
N LEU A 53 -24.32 1.89 4.88
CA LEU A 53 -24.77 3.00 4.02
C LEU A 53 -25.22 2.51 2.65
N ILE A 54 -24.51 1.57 2.05
CA ILE A 54 -24.85 1.00 0.74
C ILE A 54 -26.15 0.18 0.86
N ASP A 55 -26.27 -0.66 1.87
CA ASP A 55 -27.44 -1.51 2.08
C ASP A 55 -28.72 -0.68 2.30
N GLN A 56 -28.62 0.40 3.08
CA GLN A 56 -29.77 1.23 3.43
C GLN A 56 -30.06 2.31 2.38
N GLY A 57 -29.04 2.85 1.76
CA GLY A 57 -29.11 4.01 0.87
C GLY A 57 -28.86 3.74 -0.60
N GLY A 58 -28.53 2.49 -0.98
CA GLY A 58 -28.06 2.13 -2.30
C GLY A 58 -28.99 2.55 -3.46
N ALA A 59 -30.29 2.53 -3.23
CA ALA A 59 -31.28 3.01 -4.22
C ALA A 59 -31.16 4.52 -4.53
N GLY A 60 -30.51 5.30 -3.65
CA GLY A 60 -30.25 6.73 -3.83
C GLY A 60 -28.91 7.01 -4.53
N LEU A 61 -28.05 6.00 -4.68
CA LEU A 61 -26.76 6.13 -5.34
C LEU A 61 -26.92 5.90 -6.86
N SER A 62 -26.29 6.74 -7.64
CA SER A 62 -26.25 6.61 -9.11
C SER A 62 -25.11 5.71 -9.56
N ALA A 63 -24.02 5.66 -8.80
CA ALA A 63 -22.86 4.82 -9.06
C ALA A 63 -22.05 4.60 -7.78
N ILE A 64 -21.30 3.51 -7.74
CA ILE A 64 -20.30 3.20 -6.73
C ILE A 64 -19.00 2.85 -7.47
N SER A 65 -17.91 3.49 -7.11
CA SER A 65 -16.55 3.12 -7.55
C SER A 65 -15.73 2.71 -6.36
N ILE A 66 -14.91 1.70 -6.56
CA ILE A 66 -13.99 1.18 -5.54
C ILE A 66 -12.60 1.24 -6.16
N THR A 67 -11.64 1.86 -5.47
CA THR A 67 -10.23 1.80 -5.84
C THR A 67 -9.54 0.68 -5.09
N LEU A 68 -8.49 0.14 -5.68
CA LEU A 68 -7.63 -0.85 -5.05
C LEU A 68 -6.18 -0.44 -5.28
N ASP A 69 -5.41 -0.43 -4.22
CA ASP A 69 -3.96 -0.41 -4.31
C ASP A 69 -3.46 -1.77 -4.81
N ALA A 70 -2.46 -1.78 -5.69
CA ALA A 70 -2.00 -3.00 -6.32
C ALA A 70 -0.50 -2.93 -6.63
N HIS A 71 0.28 -3.73 -5.93
CA HIS A 71 1.74 -3.72 -6.02
C HIS A 71 2.29 -5.04 -6.57
N HIS A 72 3.34 -4.95 -7.35
CA HIS A 72 4.23 -6.08 -7.55
C HIS A 72 5.14 -6.23 -6.33
N ARG A 73 5.59 -7.48 -6.06
CA ARG A 73 6.49 -7.75 -4.94
C ARG A 73 7.77 -6.89 -4.97
N LEU A 74 8.29 -6.60 -6.15
CA LEU A 74 9.48 -5.75 -6.38
C LEU A 74 9.07 -4.30 -6.70
N ASP A 75 8.16 -3.75 -5.94
CA ASP A 75 7.78 -2.35 -6.06
C ASP A 75 8.81 -1.44 -5.38
N ILE A 76 9.05 -0.25 -5.97
CA ILE A 76 9.99 0.75 -5.44
C ILE A 76 9.60 1.23 -4.04
N ALA A 77 8.31 1.15 -3.68
CA ALA A 77 7.81 1.48 -2.36
C ALA A 77 7.95 0.33 -1.34
N HIS A 78 8.55 -0.80 -1.72
CA HIS A 78 8.70 -1.97 -0.85
C HIS A 78 10.16 -2.29 -0.49
N PRO A 79 10.44 -2.87 0.69
CA PRO A 79 11.80 -3.26 1.10
C PRO A 79 12.45 -4.27 0.15
N THR A 80 11.64 -5.05 -0.56
CA THR A 80 12.08 -6.06 -1.53
C THR A 80 12.80 -5.48 -2.74
N PHE A 81 12.55 -4.20 -3.07
CA PHE A 81 13.24 -3.49 -4.14
C PHE A 81 14.64 -3.01 -3.72
N TRP A 82 14.83 -2.72 -2.43
CA TRP A 82 16.00 -2.03 -1.90
C TRP A 82 16.93 -2.95 -1.09
N ARG A 83 18.17 -2.53 -0.95
CA ARG A 83 19.15 -2.98 0.05
C ARG A 83 19.90 -1.77 0.60
N GLN A 84 20.45 -1.87 1.80
CA GLN A 84 21.40 -0.90 2.32
C GLN A 84 22.76 -1.06 1.64
N GLY A 85 23.66 -0.07 1.79
CA GLY A 85 24.99 -0.09 1.19
C GLY A 85 25.86 -1.25 1.65
N ASP A 86 25.64 -1.75 2.88
CA ASP A 86 26.29 -2.95 3.44
C ASP A 86 25.66 -4.28 3.00
N GLY A 87 24.61 -4.21 2.18
CA GLY A 87 23.89 -5.37 1.69
C GLY A 87 22.71 -5.82 2.57
N SER A 88 22.54 -5.26 3.76
CA SER A 88 21.43 -5.59 4.64
C SER A 88 20.07 -5.15 4.09
N ALA A 89 18.99 -5.70 4.66
CA ALA A 89 17.63 -5.37 4.26
C ALA A 89 17.26 -3.95 4.73
N VAL A 90 16.46 -3.26 3.92
CA VAL A 90 15.82 -2.00 4.32
C VAL A 90 14.58 -2.32 5.15
N THR A 91 14.42 -1.64 6.28
CA THR A 91 13.25 -1.79 7.15
C THR A 91 12.08 -1.00 6.60
N PRO A 92 10.83 -1.48 6.78
CA PRO A 92 9.64 -0.68 6.52
C PRO A 92 9.66 0.68 7.22
N PHE A 93 8.97 1.64 6.66
CA PHE A 93 8.89 3.04 7.12
C PHE A 93 10.21 3.82 7.00
N THR A 94 11.16 3.32 6.21
CA THR A 94 12.36 4.07 5.84
C THR A 94 12.03 5.09 4.74
N GLN A 95 12.43 6.34 4.92
CA GLN A 95 12.43 7.33 3.85
C GLN A 95 13.74 7.22 3.05
N ILE A 96 13.64 7.23 1.73
CA ILE A 96 14.79 7.19 0.82
C ILE A 96 14.79 8.43 -0.06
N GLU A 97 15.92 9.11 -0.07
CA GLU A 97 16.17 10.31 -0.87
C GLU A 97 17.23 10.04 -1.98
N ALA A 98 17.13 10.78 -3.08
CA ALA A 98 18.08 10.66 -4.19
C ALA A 98 19.53 10.85 -3.76
N ALA A 99 19.79 11.78 -2.82
CA ALA A 99 21.12 12.02 -2.28
C ALA A 99 21.70 10.78 -1.55
N GLN A 100 20.89 10.07 -0.79
CA GLN A 100 21.29 8.85 -0.09
C GLN A 100 21.59 7.71 -1.07
N VAL A 101 20.80 7.60 -2.16
CA VAL A 101 21.04 6.61 -3.21
C VAL A 101 22.34 6.92 -3.96
N ARG A 102 22.62 8.19 -4.28
CA ARG A 102 23.90 8.62 -4.88
C ARG A 102 25.09 8.36 -3.98
N ALA A 103 24.92 8.49 -2.68
CA ALA A 103 25.95 8.19 -1.69
C ALA A 103 26.13 6.67 -1.44
N GLY A 104 25.30 5.82 -2.03
CA GLY A 104 25.35 4.37 -1.86
C GLY A 104 24.78 3.87 -0.53
N ALA A 105 24.09 4.71 0.24
CA ALA A 105 23.44 4.30 1.49
C ALA A 105 22.28 3.32 1.24
N TYR A 106 21.51 3.56 0.17
CA TYR A 106 20.48 2.67 -0.32
C TYR A 106 20.68 2.39 -1.79
N LEU A 107 20.49 1.16 -2.20
CA LEU A 107 20.69 0.72 -3.59
C LEU A 107 19.53 -0.21 -4.01
N PRO A 108 19.06 -0.12 -5.26
CA PRO A 108 18.19 -1.16 -5.80
C PRO A 108 18.89 -2.53 -5.73
N ARG A 109 18.13 -3.60 -5.46
CA ARG A 109 18.68 -4.96 -5.51
C ARG A 109 19.12 -5.35 -6.91
N ASP A 110 18.36 -4.91 -7.91
CA ASP A 110 18.80 -4.97 -9.31
C ASP A 110 19.52 -3.68 -9.68
N PRO A 111 20.86 -3.75 -9.94
CA PRO A 111 21.64 -2.57 -10.31
C PRO A 111 21.15 -1.88 -11.61
N GLN A 112 20.50 -2.61 -12.50
CA GLN A 112 19.98 -2.05 -13.75
C GLN A 112 18.84 -1.06 -13.49
N SER A 113 18.18 -1.17 -12.36
CA SER A 113 17.10 -0.27 -11.95
C SER A 113 17.60 1.08 -11.41
N LEU A 114 18.90 1.24 -11.11
CA LEU A 114 19.45 2.43 -10.46
C LEU A 114 19.17 3.74 -11.21
N PRO A 115 19.40 3.85 -12.54
CA PRO A 115 19.13 5.11 -13.24
C PRO A 115 17.65 5.53 -13.17
N ARG A 116 16.74 4.55 -13.28
CA ARG A 116 15.30 4.80 -13.22
C ARG A 116 14.84 5.18 -11.81
N ALA A 117 15.39 4.52 -10.79
CA ALA A 117 15.10 4.83 -9.39
C ALA A 117 15.55 6.26 -9.04
N LEU A 118 16.77 6.68 -9.48
CA LEU A 118 17.25 8.04 -9.28
C LEU A 118 16.38 9.07 -10.00
N ALA A 119 16.00 8.82 -11.25
CA ALA A 119 15.12 9.74 -11.99
C ALA A 119 13.75 9.89 -11.32
N TYR A 120 13.21 8.80 -10.77
CA TYR A 120 11.97 8.83 -10.01
C TYR A 120 12.10 9.66 -8.73
N LEU A 121 13.15 9.43 -7.93
CA LEU A 121 13.40 10.17 -6.68
C LEU A 121 13.60 11.67 -6.94
N ASP A 122 14.39 12.02 -7.97
CA ASP A 122 14.59 13.42 -8.35
C ASP A 122 13.29 14.11 -8.75
N ALA A 123 12.45 13.44 -9.53
CA ALA A 123 11.14 13.97 -9.93
C ALA A 123 10.21 14.15 -8.72
N LEU A 124 10.21 13.18 -7.81
CA LEU A 124 9.41 13.21 -6.59
C LEU A 124 9.82 14.38 -5.67
N GLU A 125 11.12 14.55 -5.45
CA GLU A 125 11.68 15.61 -4.62
C GLU A 125 11.47 17.00 -5.25
N THR A 126 11.63 17.10 -6.57
CA THR A 126 11.36 18.35 -7.31
C THR A 126 9.89 18.75 -7.23
N ALA A 127 8.97 17.77 -7.24
CA ALA A 127 7.54 18.05 -7.07
C ALA A 127 7.18 18.57 -5.67
N GLY A 128 8.04 18.33 -4.67
CA GLY A 128 7.92 18.89 -3.31
C GLY A 128 6.71 18.42 -2.50
N ARG A 129 6.01 17.38 -2.95
CA ARG A 129 4.79 16.89 -2.29
C ARG A 129 5.08 15.93 -1.14
N TYR A 130 5.94 14.96 -1.36
CA TYR A 130 6.38 13.96 -0.37
C TYR A 130 7.71 13.32 -0.81
N ARG A 131 8.33 12.58 0.10
CA ARG A 131 9.52 11.76 -0.16
C ARG A 131 9.13 10.30 -0.28
N LEU A 132 9.94 9.50 -0.96
CA LEU A 132 9.70 8.07 -1.02
C LEU A 132 9.70 7.47 0.40
N MET A 133 8.59 6.87 0.79
CA MET A 133 8.47 6.02 1.95
C MET A 133 8.50 4.56 1.50
N VAL A 134 9.37 3.77 2.11
CA VAL A 134 9.37 2.32 1.92
C VAL A 134 8.38 1.71 2.91
N TRP A 135 7.25 1.24 2.41
CA TRP A 135 6.19 0.61 3.20
C TRP A 135 6.47 -0.87 3.42
N PRO A 136 5.85 -1.56 4.42
CA PRO A 136 5.78 -3.02 4.40
C PRO A 136 5.27 -3.53 3.06
N VAL A 137 5.64 -4.74 2.65
CA VAL A 137 4.99 -5.37 1.49
C VAL A 137 3.51 -5.50 1.79
N HIS A 138 2.67 -4.88 0.95
CA HIS A 138 1.22 -4.83 1.14
C HIS A 138 0.54 -4.83 -0.22
N CYS A 139 -0.72 -5.18 -0.24
CA CYS A 139 -1.56 -5.18 -1.44
C CYS A 139 -0.86 -5.82 -2.65
N GLU A 140 -0.09 -6.89 -2.41
CA GLU A 140 0.60 -7.62 -3.47
C GLU A 140 -0.43 -8.31 -4.36
N ILE A 141 -0.29 -8.16 -5.67
CA ILE A 141 -1.22 -8.73 -6.67
C ILE A 141 -1.35 -10.24 -6.44
N GLY A 142 -2.58 -10.69 -6.19
CA GLY A 142 -2.89 -12.09 -5.92
C GLY A 142 -2.73 -12.52 -4.47
N SER A 143 -2.32 -11.62 -3.57
CA SER A 143 -2.31 -11.88 -2.12
C SER A 143 -3.69 -11.72 -1.49
N TRP A 144 -3.77 -12.02 -0.19
CA TRP A 144 -4.97 -11.79 0.61
C TRP A 144 -5.17 -10.31 0.96
N GLY A 145 -4.11 -9.50 0.92
CA GLY A 145 -4.02 -8.11 1.35
C GLY A 145 -4.91 -7.09 0.61
#